data_6a7798a833f638858238ba85f079688f
#
_entry.id   6a7798a833f638858238ba85f079688f
#
_cell.length_a   1.000
_cell.length_b   1.000
_cell.length_c   1.000
_cell.angle_alpha   90.00
_cell.angle_beta   90.00
_cell.angle_gamma   90.00
#
_symmetry.space_group_name_H-M   'P 1'
#
loop_
_entity.id
_entity.type
_entity.pdbx_description
1 polymer ?
#
loop_
_entity_poly.entity_id
_entity_poly.type
_entity_poly.pdbx_seq_one_letter_code
_entity_poly.pdbx_strand_id
1 'polypeptide(L)'
;EQVRRCMERSGVFLFTSDRQEGWGAVVNEAMNSGCAVVAGHAAGSVPYLLRDGENGLLYPSGDTQALYRRIRLLLDDPGLQQRLGSAAYRTVTRLWSPEEAARRLLLLAEHILAGEESPVLFEDGPCSPAPLLRDDWYQAKE
;
A
#
# COMPACT_ATOMS: atom_id res chain seq x y z
N GLU A 1 -3.21 16.98 -12.39
CA GLU A 1 -1.83 17.28 -12.84
C GLU A 1 -1.02 18.00 -11.76
N GLN A 2 -1.59 19.01 -11.10
CA GLN A 2 -0.88 19.79 -10.07
C GLN A 2 -0.54 18.95 -8.82
N VAL A 3 -1.47 18.13 -8.34
CA VAL A 3 -1.25 17.22 -7.19
C VAL A 3 -0.14 16.22 -7.50
N ARG A 4 -0.16 15.60 -8.67
CA ARG A 4 0.87 14.67 -9.12
C ARG A 4 2.26 15.31 -9.13
N ARG A 5 2.39 16.53 -9.67
CA ARG A 5 3.68 17.27 -9.65
C ARG A 5 4.17 17.53 -8.22
N CYS A 6 3.25 17.80 -7.28
CA CYS A 6 3.63 17.94 -5.87
C CYS A 6 4.17 16.62 -5.31
N MET A 7 3.51 15.51 -5.57
CA MET A 7 3.96 14.18 -5.14
C MET A 7 5.33 13.82 -5.74
N GLU A 8 5.52 14.01 -7.05
CA GLU A 8 6.78 13.71 -7.75
C GLU A 8 7.98 14.53 -7.21
N ARG A 9 7.71 15.66 -6.55
CA ARG A 9 8.73 16.52 -5.91
C ARG A 9 8.86 16.26 -4.41
N SER A 10 8.02 15.41 -3.85
CA SER A 10 7.99 15.10 -2.44
C SER A 10 8.67 13.74 -2.19
N GLY A 11 9.55 13.68 -1.22
CA GLY A 11 10.20 12.41 -0.84
C GLY A 11 9.32 11.54 0.05
N VAL A 12 8.41 12.16 0.80
CA VAL A 12 7.54 11.48 1.79
C VAL A 12 6.08 11.89 1.55
N PHE A 13 5.18 10.91 1.65
CA PHE A 13 3.74 11.13 1.63
C PHE A 13 3.13 10.61 2.94
N LEU A 14 2.34 11.45 3.61
CA LEU A 14 1.66 11.10 4.87
C LEU A 14 0.19 10.83 4.57
N PHE A 15 -0.25 9.60 4.87
CA PHE A 15 -1.64 9.20 4.76
C PHE A 15 -2.23 8.97 6.15
N THR A 16 -2.95 9.98 6.64
CA THR A 16 -3.47 10.04 8.01
C THR A 16 -4.96 9.70 8.11
N SER A 17 -5.55 9.22 7.01
CA SER A 17 -6.93 8.73 7.00
C SER A 17 -7.11 7.48 7.87
N ASP A 18 -8.35 7.24 8.26
CA ASP A 18 -8.77 6.13 9.10
C ASP A 18 -9.70 5.16 8.34
N ARG A 19 -10.43 4.32 9.07
CA ARG A 19 -11.37 3.34 8.53
C ARG A 19 -12.55 3.92 7.72
N GLN A 20 -12.79 5.23 7.79
CA GLN A 20 -13.84 5.90 7.00
C GLN A 20 -13.38 6.13 5.56
N GLU A 21 -12.08 6.04 5.33
CA GLU A 21 -11.52 6.03 3.98
C GLU A 21 -11.76 4.65 3.35
N GLY A 22 -12.47 4.59 2.24
CA GLY A 22 -12.70 3.35 1.49
C GLY A 22 -11.39 2.72 1.01
N TRP A 23 -11.01 2.94 -0.23
CA TRP A 23 -9.73 2.46 -0.75
C TRP A 23 -8.57 3.40 -0.42
N GLY A 24 -8.77 4.72 -0.62
CA GLY A 24 -7.69 5.69 -0.48
C GLY A 24 -6.76 5.69 -1.69
N ALA A 25 -7.31 5.90 -2.88
CA ALA A 25 -6.57 5.86 -4.15
C ALA A 25 -5.33 6.78 -4.18
N VAL A 26 -5.31 7.82 -3.35
CA VAL A 26 -4.17 8.72 -3.20
C VAL A 26 -2.89 8.00 -2.74
N VAL A 27 -3.01 6.85 -2.05
CA VAL A 27 -1.86 6.01 -1.69
C VAL A 27 -1.22 5.43 -2.95
N ASN A 28 -2.04 4.90 -3.88
CA ASN A 28 -1.55 4.42 -5.18
C ASN A 28 -0.82 5.53 -5.95
N GLU A 29 -1.38 6.75 -5.96
CA GLU A 29 -0.80 7.92 -6.64
C GLU A 29 0.54 8.32 -6.03
N ALA A 30 0.65 8.34 -4.69
CA ALA A 30 1.88 8.65 -3.97
C ALA A 30 2.96 7.57 -4.22
N MET A 31 2.60 6.29 -4.15
CA MET A 31 3.49 5.19 -4.46
C MET A 31 3.97 5.25 -5.91
N ASN A 32 3.06 5.55 -6.86
CA ASN A 32 3.41 5.71 -8.28
C ASN A 32 4.28 6.96 -8.56
N SER A 33 4.28 7.93 -7.66
CA SER A 33 5.17 9.10 -7.71
C SER A 33 6.52 8.86 -7.02
N GLY A 34 6.75 7.66 -6.47
CA GLY A 34 7.99 7.27 -5.80
C GLY A 34 8.15 7.83 -4.39
N CYS A 35 7.07 8.30 -3.76
CA CYS A 35 7.10 8.74 -2.37
C CYS A 35 7.31 7.57 -1.41
N ALA A 36 8.09 7.78 -0.35
CA ALA A 36 8.05 6.94 0.83
C ALA A 36 6.75 7.22 1.59
N VAL A 37 5.84 6.25 1.62
CA VAL A 37 4.52 6.43 2.24
C VAL A 37 4.59 6.09 3.73
N VAL A 38 4.04 6.97 4.57
CA VAL A 38 3.75 6.72 5.98
C VAL A 38 2.24 6.72 6.15
N ALA A 39 1.65 5.59 6.53
CA ALA A 39 0.20 5.42 6.54
C ALA A 39 -0.34 4.86 7.86
N GLY A 40 -1.51 5.36 8.27
CA GLY A 40 -2.32 4.73 9.32
C GLY A 40 -2.83 3.38 8.86
N HIS A 41 -2.73 2.35 9.70
CA HIS A 41 -3.06 0.97 9.33
C HIS A 41 -4.54 0.74 8.98
N ALA A 42 -5.46 1.59 9.46
CA ALA A 42 -6.90 1.35 9.37
C ALA A 42 -7.53 1.78 8.03
N ALA A 43 -6.79 2.42 7.12
CA ALA A 43 -7.31 2.84 5.82
C ALA A 43 -7.33 1.66 4.83
N GLY A 44 -8.37 1.60 3.98
CA GLY A 44 -8.75 0.40 3.24
C GLY A 44 -7.68 -0.21 2.32
N SER A 45 -6.87 0.60 1.61
CA SER A 45 -5.82 0.08 0.72
C SER A 45 -4.55 -0.36 1.44
N VAL A 46 -4.33 0.16 2.65
CA VAL A 46 -3.05 0.01 3.36
C VAL A 46 -2.65 -1.45 3.59
N PRO A 47 -3.53 -2.34 4.08
CA PRO A 47 -3.15 -3.74 4.32
C PRO A 47 -2.80 -4.51 3.04
N TYR A 48 -3.24 -4.03 1.88
CA TYR A 48 -3.00 -4.68 0.59
C TYR A 48 -1.80 -4.10 -0.16
N LEU A 49 -1.59 -2.78 -0.06
CA LEU A 49 -0.54 -2.08 -0.80
C LEU A 49 0.78 -1.99 -0.05
N LEU A 50 0.72 -1.85 1.29
CA LEU A 50 1.91 -1.53 2.09
C LEU A 50 2.36 -2.71 2.96
N ARG A 51 3.68 -2.88 3.01
CA ARG A 51 4.40 -3.77 3.91
C ARG A 51 5.34 -2.93 4.77
N ASP A 52 5.12 -2.94 6.10
CA ASP A 52 5.88 -2.10 7.04
C ASP A 52 7.39 -2.36 6.97
N GLY A 53 8.17 -1.32 6.70
CA GLY A 53 9.62 -1.39 6.55
C GLY A 53 10.13 -1.89 5.19
N GLU A 54 9.24 -2.37 4.30
CA GLU A 54 9.62 -2.91 2.99
C GLU A 54 9.32 -1.93 1.85
N ASN A 55 8.09 -1.41 1.75
CA ASN A 55 7.65 -0.48 0.73
C ASN A 55 6.87 0.72 1.27
N GLY A 56 6.87 0.90 2.59
CA GLY A 56 6.28 2.01 3.31
C GLY A 56 6.47 1.83 4.80
N LEU A 57 5.98 2.77 5.59
CA LEU A 57 5.96 2.68 7.04
C LEU A 57 4.52 2.78 7.53
N LEU A 58 4.15 1.88 8.44
CA LEU A 58 2.84 1.87 9.06
C LEU A 58 2.90 2.39 10.50
N TYR A 59 1.77 2.94 10.94
CA TYR A 59 1.58 3.28 12.34
C TYR A 59 0.14 2.95 12.77
N PRO A 60 -0.11 2.67 14.07
CA PRO A 60 -1.46 2.49 14.58
C PRO A 60 -2.29 3.75 14.37
N SER A 61 -3.42 3.67 13.67
CA SER A 61 -4.29 4.82 13.43
C SER A 61 -4.70 5.47 14.73
N GLY A 62 -4.58 6.81 14.80
CA GLY A 62 -4.80 7.59 16.01
C GLY A 62 -3.57 7.76 16.91
N ASP A 63 -2.50 6.99 16.73
CA ASP A 63 -1.26 7.16 17.49
C ASP A 63 -0.34 8.21 16.83
N THR A 64 -0.48 9.45 17.28
CA THR A 64 0.32 10.58 16.78
C THR A 64 1.80 10.47 17.14
N GLN A 65 2.14 9.79 18.24
CA GLN A 65 3.52 9.58 18.65
C GLN A 65 4.20 8.55 17.73
N ALA A 66 3.51 7.48 17.37
CA ALA A 66 4.00 6.53 16.38
C ALA A 66 4.17 7.20 15.01
N LEU A 67 3.18 7.99 14.56
CA LEU A 67 3.31 8.78 13.33
C LEU A 67 4.56 9.66 13.36
N TYR A 68 4.77 10.41 14.44
CA TYR A 68 5.95 11.26 14.60
C TYR A 68 7.26 10.46 14.48
N ARG A 69 7.37 9.31 15.16
CA ARG A 69 8.55 8.45 15.09
C ARG A 69 8.81 7.96 13.65
N ARG A 70 7.76 7.55 12.92
CA ARG A 70 7.87 7.08 11.52
C ARG A 70 8.34 8.19 10.58
N ILE A 71 7.83 9.42 10.76
CA ILE A 71 8.27 10.59 9.98
C ILE A 71 9.73 10.91 10.29
N ARG A 72 10.11 10.97 11.56
CA ARG A 72 11.49 11.24 11.98
C ARG A 72 12.48 10.24 11.37
N LEU A 73 12.12 8.97 11.38
CA LEU A 73 12.95 7.90 10.79
C LEU A 73 13.27 8.18 9.32
N LEU A 74 12.30 8.66 8.53
CA LEU A 74 12.52 8.99 7.12
C LEU A 74 13.29 10.30 6.92
N LEU A 75 13.09 11.28 7.77
CA LEU A 75 13.81 12.56 7.69
C LEU A 75 15.26 12.42 8.10
N ASP A 76 15.55 11.53 9.04
CA ASP A 76 16.90 11.31 9.57
C ASP A 76 17.72 10.33 8.69
N ASP A 77 17.04 9.51 7.84
CA ASP A 77 17.68 8.55 6.91
C ASP A 77 17.15 8.71 5.46
N PRO A 78 17.78 9.59 4.65
CA PRO A 78 17.43 9.74 3.24
C PRO A 78 17.60 8.46 2.40
N GLY A 79 18.50 7.56 2.81
CA GLY A 79 18.72 6.27 2.15
C GLY A 79 17.52 5.33 2.36
N LEU A 80 16.98 5.28 3.57
CA LEU A 80 15.75 4.57 3.86
C LEU A 80 14.57 5.14 3.07
N GLN A 81 14.42 6.47 3.06
CA GLN A 81 13.38 7.16 2.30
C GLN A 81 13.41 6.76 0.82
N GLN A 82 14.57 6.84 0.17
CA GLN A 82 14.74 6.49 -1.24
C GLN A 82 14.46 4.99 -1.49
N ARG A 83 14.91 4.10 -0.61
CA ARG A 83 14.67 2.66 -0.71
C ARG A 83 13.19 2.33 -0.64
N LEU A 84 12.47 2.88 0.33
CA LEU A 84 11.04 2.65 0.50
C LEU A 84 10.22 3.25 -0.66
N GLY A 85 10.52 4.46 -1.10
CA GLY A 85 9.86 5.08 -2.25
C GLY A 85 10.07 4.28 -3.55
N SER A 86 11.28 3.79 -3.78
CA SER A 86 11.57 2.93 -4.93
C SER A 86 10.85 1.59 -4.85
N ALA A 87 10.72 1.02 -3.66
CA ALA A 87 9.97 -0.22 -3.44
C ALA A 87 8.46 0.01 -3.63
N ALA A 88 7.91 1.11 -3.10
CA ALA A 88 6.53 1.53 -3.31
C ALA A 88 6.20 1.65 -4.81
N TYR A 89 7.02 2.36 -5.56
CA TYR A 89 6.87 2.49 -7.01
C TYR A 89 6.84 1.13 -7.73
N ARG A 90 7.76 0.23 -7.40
CA ARG A 90 7.78 -1.12 -7.99
C ARG A 90 6.52 -1.91 -7.66
N THR A 91 5.99 -1.79 -6.43
CA THR A 91 4.76 -2.47 -6.03
C THR A 91 3.59 -2.08 -6.93
N VAL A 92 3.34 -0.79 -7.13
CA VAL A 92 2.17 -0.33 -7.90
C VAL A 92 2.37 -0.47 -9.41
N THR A 93 3.61 -0.35 -9.91
CA THR A 93 3.87 -0.46 -11.36
C THR A 93 4.04 -1.90 -11.87
N ARG A 94 4.24 -2.86 -10.98
CA ARG A 94 4.38 -4.28 -11.34
C ARG A 94 3.24 -5.12 -10.83
N LEU A 95 3.07 -5.19 -9.48
CA LEU A 95 2.09 -6.08 -8.86
C LEU A 95 0.66 -5.54 -9.00
N TRP A 96 0.48 -4.22 -8.82
CA TRP A 96 -0.83 -3.56 -8.86
C TRP A 96 -1.04 -2.73 -10.14
N SER A 97 -0.31 -3.05 -11.22
CA SER A 97 -0.54 -2.40 -12.51
C SER A 97 -1.89 -2.81 -13.11
N PRO A 98 -2.53 -1.95 -13.92
CA PRO A 98 -3.77 -2.30 -14.62
C PRO A 98 -3.62 -3.53 -15.51
N GLU A 99 -2.47 -3.71 -16.16
CA GLU A 99 -2.17 -4.85 -17.02
C GLU A 99 -2.12 -6.16 -16.21
N GLU A 100 -1.43 -6.15 -15.07
CA GLU A 100 -1.34 -7.32 -14.21
C GLU A 100 -2.71 -7.63 -13.58
N ALA A 101 -3.48 -6.62 -13.16
CA ALA A 101 -4.82 -6.81 -12.65
C ALA A 101 -5.76 -7.44 -13.70
N ALA A 102 -5.71 -6.96 -14.95
CA ALA A 102 -6.51 -7.51 -16.04
C ALA A 102 -6.11 -8.96 -16.35
N ARG A 103 -4.81 -9.24 -16.45
CA ARG A 103 -4.29 -10.59 -16.69
C ARG A 103 -4.75 -11.58 -15.61
N ARG A 104 -4.65 -11.20 -14.34
CA ARG A 104 -5.06 -12.05 -13.21
C ARG A 104 -6.57 -12.26 -13.18
N LEU A 105 -7.34 -11.21 -13.44
CA LEU A 105 -8.79 -11.31 -13.50
C LEU A 105 -9.27 -12.28 -14.58
N LEU A 106 -8.67 -12.23 -15.78
CA LEU A 106 -9.00 -13.16 -16.87
C LEU A 106 -8.67 -14.59 -16.48
N LEU A 107 -7.49 -14.84 -15.92
CA LEU A 107 -7.09 -16.17 -15.48
C LEU A 107 -8.02 -16.71 -14.37
N LEU A 108 -8.35 -15.89 -13.38
CA LEU A 108 -9.29 -16.28 -12.34
C LEU A 108 -10.67 -16.62 -12.90
N ALA A 109 -11.15 -15.81 -13.86
CA ALA A 109 -12.44 -16.05 -14.53
C ALA A 109 -12.44 -17.38 -15.30
N GLU A 110 -11.36 -17.73 -15.99
CA GLU A 110 -11.21 -19.03 -16.71
C GLU A 110 -11.33 -20.21 -15.74
N HIS A 111 -10.68 -20.18 -14.58
CA HIS A 111 -10.78 -21.23 -13.55
C HIS A 111 -12.18 -21.35 -12.96
N ILE A 112 -12.83 -20.23 -12.65
CA ILE A 112 -14.22 -20.23 -12.15
C ILE A 112 -15.19 -20.80 -13.21
N LEU A 113 -15.05 -20.42 -14.47
CA LEU A 113 -15.88 -20.92 -15.56
C LEU A 113 -15.63 -22.40 -15.86
N ALA A 114 -14.44 -22.92 -15.57
CA ALA A 114 -14.13 -24.34 -15.61
C ALA A 114 -14.75 -25.16 -14.45
N GLY A 115 -15.41 -24.50 -13.51
CA GLY A 115 -16.10 -25.15 -12.38
C GLY A 115 -15.22 -25.32 -11.14
N GLU A 116 -14.09 -24.66 -11.05
CA GLU A 116 -13.28 -24.65 -9.83
C GLU A 116 -13.94 -23.77 -8.76
N GLU A 117 -14.23 -24.34 -7.61
CA GLU A 117 -14.77 -23.62 -6.47
C GLU A 117 -13.64 -22.85 -5.74
N SER A 118 -13.77 -21.51 -5.67
CA SER A 118 -12.85 -20.63 -4.91
C SER A 118 -11.36 -20.84 -5.20
N PRO A 119 -10.91 -20.80 -6.48
CA PRO A 119 -9.51 -21.03 -6.81
C PRO A 119 -8.63 -19.92 -6.21
N VAL A 120 -7.56 -20.32 -5.49
CA VAL A 120 -6.55 -19.39 -4.96
C VAL A 120 -5.33 -19.44 -5.89
N LEU A 121 -5.32 -18.57 -6.89
CA LEU A 121 -4.27 -18.53 -7.91
C LEU A 121 -3.11 -17.60 -7.55
N PHE A 122 -3.35 -16.65 -6.64
CA PHE A 122 -2.39 -15.61 -6.27
C PHE A 122 -2.37 -15.43 -4.76
N GLU A 123 -1.19 -15.32 -4.18
CA GLU A 123 -1.02 -15.12 -2.74
C GLU A 123 -1.13 -13.62 -2.35
N ASP A 124 -0.79 -12.72 -3.27
CA ASP A 124 -0.77 -11.26 -3.05
C ASP A 124 -1.16 -10.51 -4.32
N GLY A 125 -1.56 -9.24 -4.17
CA GLY A 125 -1.93 -8.37 -5.27
C GLY A 125 -3.37 -8.56 -5.76
N PRO A 126 -3.71 -8.05 -6.97
CA PRO A 126 -5.04 -8.20 -7.54
C PRO A 126 -5.49 -9.66 -7.64
N CYS A 127 -6.76 -9.92 -7.35
CA CYS A 127 -7.36 -11.27 -7.38
C CYS A 127 -6.80 -12.26 -6.34
N SER A 128 -6.01 -11.82 -5.37
CA SER A 128 -5.65 -12.61 -4.21
C SER A 128 -6.81 -12.64 -3.19
N PRO A 129 -6.84 -13.60 -2.25
CA PRO A 129 -7.82 -13.61 -1.17
C PRO A 129 -7.79 -12.32 -0.36
N ALA A 130 -8.97 -11.78 -0.07
CA ALA A 130 -9.13 -10.57 0.75
C ALA A 130 -9.84 -10.95 2.08
N PRO A 131 -9.12 -11.41 3.10
CA PRO A 131 -9.72 -11.76 4.38
C PRO A 131 -10.27 -10.50 5.06
N LEU A 132 -11.33 -10.69 5.86
CA LEU A 132 -11.82 -9.62 6.73
C LEU A 132 -10.78 -9.35 7.82
N LEU A 133 -10.23 -8.15 7.78
CA LEU A 133 -9.25 -7.69 8.77
C LEU A 133 -9.98 -7.02 9.94
N ARG A 134 -9.56 -7.34 11.16
CA ARG A 134 -9.97 -6.63 12.37
C ARG A 134 -9.07 -5.43 12.60
N ASP A 135 -9.48 -4.49 13.44
CA ASP A 135 -8.70 -3.28 13.73
C ASP A 135 -7.31 -3.54 14.34
N ASP A 136 -7.09 -4.72 14.88
CA ASP A 136 -5.84 -5.15 15.53
C ASP A 136 -4.89 -5.94 14.61
N TRP A 137 -5.17 -5.98 13.30
CA TRP A 137 -4.35 -6.72 12.32
C TRP A 137 -2.89 -6.24 12.27
N TYR A 138 -2.66 -4.99 12.58
CA TYR A 138 -1.34 -4.39 12.61
C TYR A 138 -0.90 -4.12 14.06
N GLN A 139 0.21 -4.72 14.42
CA GLN A 139 0.92 -4.42 15.67
C GLN A 139 2.28 -3.83 15.30
N ALA A 140 2.55 -2.61 15.80
CA ALA A 140 3.84 -1.98 15.57
C ALA A 140 4.96 -2.87 16.12
N LYS A 141 5.93 -3.22 15.29
CA LYS A 141 7.17 -3.83 15.77
C LYS A 141 7.94 -2.75 16.54
N GLU A 142 8.28 -3.02 17.80
CA GLU A 142 9.12 -2.18 18.64
C GLU A 142 10.54 -2.05 18.07
#